data_95093d177297bfccc03faa5e79c97812
#
_entry.id   95093d177297bfccc03faa5e79c97812
#
_cell.length_a   1.000
_cell.length_b   1.000
_cell.length_c   1.000
_cell.angle_alpha   90.00
_cell.angle_beta   90.00
_cell.angle_gamma   90.00
#
_symmetry.space_group_name_H-M   'P 1'
#
loop_
_entity.id
_entity.type
_entity.pdbx_description
1 polymer ?
#
loop_
_entity_poly.entity_id
_entity_poly.type
_entity_poly.pdbx_seq_one_letter_code
_entity_poly.pdbx_strand_id
1 'polypeptide(L)'
;DQETLEAIALEALGRNGWTLAVLESGLGGDLIRRLASAPGPFLGGQMLTEIPSPEDLLAATEEYRQTRGADVGLGVAIHPVGAKQDVFMALITPEGRQQFKRPYGGPPEYAPRWALHHSLDVIRKL
;
A
#
# COMPACT_ATOMS: atom_id res chain seq x y z
N ASP A 1 24.10 7.94 -8.70
CA ASP A 1 23.35 7.27 -7.65
C ASP A 1 22.05 6.74 -8.19
N GLN A 2 21.71 5.55 -7.76
CA GLN A 2 20.47 4.93 -8.17
C GLN A 2 19.38 5.30 -7.18
N GLU A 3 18.29 5.85 -7.67
CA GLU A 3 17.14 6.09 -6.85
C GLU A 3 16.41 4.77 -6.60
N THR A 4 15.94 4.58 -5.37
CA THR A 4 15.13 3.42 -5.03
C THR A 4 13.70 3.62 -5.53
N LEU A 5 12.97 2.52 -5.68
CA LEU A 5 11.59 2.58 -6.12
C LEU A 5 10.72 3.36 -5.12
N GLU A 6 10.97 3.17 -3.83
CA GLU A 6 10.24 3.90 -2.79
C GLU A 6 10.54 5.39 -2.83
N ALA A 7 11.77 5.80 -3.11
CA ALA A 7 12.12 7.21 -3.23
C ALA A 7 11.42 7.85 -4.43
N ILE A 8 11.36 7.14 -5.56
CA ILE A 8 10.67 7.61 -6.76
C ILE A 8 9.17 7.77 -6.47
N ALA A 9 8.57 6.80 -5.77
CA ALA A 9 7.17 6.84 -5.44
C ALA A 9 6.84 8.03 -4.53
N LEU A 10 7.64 8.25 -3.49
CA LEU A 10 7.40 9.35 -2.56
C LEU A 10 7.66 10.71 -3.21
N GLU A 11 8.61 10.80 -4.12
CA GLU A 11 8.85 12.03 -4.87
C GLU A 11 7.65 12.37 -5.76
N ALA A 12 7.09 11.37 -6.44
CA ALA A 12 5.89 11.57 -7.26
C ALA A 12 4.73 12.08 -6.41
N LEU A 13 4.56 11.52 -5.23
CA LEU A 13 3.50 11.93 -4.31
C LEU A 13 3.73 13.36 -3.82
N GLY A 14 4.97 13.71 -3.51
CA GLY A 14 5.35 15.05 -3.06
C GLY A 14 5.10 16.12 -4.11
N ARG A 15 5.19 15.77 -5.40
CA ARG A 15 4.88 16.72 -6.47
C ARG A 15 3.41 17.14 -6.47
N ASN A 16 2.52 16.31 -5.95
CA ASN A 16 1.11 16.65 -5.78
C ASN A 16 0.86 17.39 -4.46
N GLY A 17 1.85 17.51 -3.61
CA GLY A 17 1.69 18.07 -2.28
C GLY A 17 0.92 17.18 -1.33
N TRP A 18 0.91 15.87 -1.57
CA TRP A 18 0.12 14.91 -0.79
C TRP A 18 1.01 14.14 0.18
N THR A 19 0.45 13.81 1.34
CA THR A 19 1.06 12.94 2.34
C THR A 19 0.38 11.57 2.30
N LEU A 20 1.08 10.54 2.82
CA LEU A 20 0.68 9.15 2.67
C LEU A 20 0.66 8.41 4.00
N ALA A 21 -0.38 7.63 4.22
CA ALA A 21 -0.47 6.65 5.30
C ALA A 21 -0.80 5.29 4.69
N VAL A 22 -0.23 4.21 5.24
CA VAL A 22 -0.34 2.86 4.66
C VAL A 22 -0.76 1.84 5.70
N LEU A 23 -1.70 0.97 5.32
CA LEU A 23 -2.00 -0.26 6.04
C LEU A 23 -1.55 -1.45 5.22
N GLU A 24 -0.99 -2.48 5.86
CA GLU A 24 -0.63 -3.69 5.13
C GLU A 24 -0.99 -4.95 5.91
N SER A 25 -1.35 -6.00 5.19
CA SER A 25 -1.61 -7.33 5.73
C SER A 25 -0.95 -8.36 4.82
N GLY A 26 -0.04 -9.15 5.37
CA GLY A 26 0.63 -10.21 4.62
C GLY A 26 1.94 -9.82 3.94
N LEU A 27 2.40 -8.59 4.08
CA LEU A 27 3.68 -8.14 3.50
C LEU A 27 4.83 -8.14 4.53
N GLY A 28 4.55 -8.52 5.77
CA GLY A 28 5.58 -8.61 6.80
C GLY A 28 6.19 -7.28 7.24
N GLY A 29 5.52 -6.17 6.95
CA GLY A 29 6.02 -4.85 7.28
C GLY A 29 6.97 -4.26 6.25
N ASP A 30 7.23 -4.98 5.15
CA ASP A 30 8.22 -4.56 4.16
C ASP A 30 7.87 -3.27 3.45
N LEU A 31 6.59 -3.08 3.11
CA LEU A 31 6.16 -1.85 2.45
C LEU A 31 6.35 -0.64 3.37
N ILE A 32 5.90 -0.76 4.60
CA ILE A 32 6.04 0.31 5.58
C ILE A 32 7.52 0.63 5.81
N ARG A 33 8.34 -0.40 5.97
CA ARG A 33 9.76 -0.23 6.23
C ARG A 33 10.47 0.47 5.07
N ARG A 34 10.14 0.08 3.82
CA ARG A 34 10.70 0.70 2.63
C ARG A 34 10.33 2.16 2.53
N LEU A 35 9.05 2.48 2.75
CA LEU A 35 8.58 3.87 2.68
C LEU A 35 9.20 4.72 3.80
N ALA A 36 9.37 4.14 4.99
CA ALA A 36 9.98 4.86 6.10
C ALA A 36 11.48 5.10 5.91
N SER A 37 12.13 4.30 5.06
CA SER A 37 13.57 4.43 4.84
C SER A 37 13.94 5.53 3.85
N ALA A 38 12.98 6.05 3.09
CA ALA A 38 13.22 7.08 2.08
C ALA A 38 12.70 8.43 2.57
N PRO A 39 13.36 9.53 2.19
CA PRO A 39 12.83 10.86 2.53
C PRO A 39 11.58 11.12 1.71
N GLY A 40 10.58 11.75 2.34
CA GLY A 40 9.36 12.08 1.63
C GLY A 40 8.16 12.21 2.57
N PRO A 41 6.96 12.36 1.99
CA PRO A 41 5.76 12.68 2.74
C PRO A 41 5.05 11.45 3.33
N PHE A 42 5.79 10.46 3.79
CA PHE A 42 5.21 9.27 4.43
C PHE A 42 4.98 9.55 5.91
N LEU A 43 3.71 9.51 6.34
CA LEU A 43 3.32 9.85 7.71
C LEU A 43 3.28 8.65 8.65
N GLY A 44 3.29 7.44 8.12
CA GLY A 44 3.31 6.24 8.94
C GLY A 44 2.50 5.11 8.35
N GLY A 45 2.66 3.94 8.96
CA GLY A 45 1.96 2.75 8.53
C GLY A 45 1.64 1.85 9.69
N GLN A 46 0.74 0.91 9.45
CA GLN A 46 0.34 -0.07 10.44
C GLN A 46 0.17 -1.43 9.79
N MET A 47 0.71 -2.45 10.43
CA MET A 47 0.50 -3.83 10.01
C MET A 47 -0.80 -4.33 10.62
N LEU A 48 -1.64 -4.95 9.79
CA LEU A 48 -2.86 -5.61 10.26
C LEU A 48 -2.52 -7.05 10.63
N THR A 49 -3.01 -7.50 11.78
CA THR A 49 -2.75 -8.85 12.28
C THR A 49 -3.62 -9.91 11.61
N GLU A 50 -4.77 -9.49 11.07
CA GLU A 50 -5.68 -10.38 10.39
C GLU A 50 -5.82 -9.95 8.94
N ILE A 51 -6.30 -10.88 8.09
CA ILE A 51 -6.55 -10.58 6.69
C ILE A 51 -7.96 -9.97 6.59
N PRO A 52 -8.08 -8.69 6.27
CA PRO A 52 -9.40 -8.06 6.16
C PRO A 52 -10.09 -8.44 4.86
N SER A 53 -11.43 -8.40 4.87
CA SER A 53 -12.18 -8.44 3.62
C SER A 53 -11.88 -7.17 2.81
N PRO A 54 -12.16 -7.14 1.50
CA PRO A 54 -11.95 -5.91 0.73
C PRO A 54 -12.68 -4.70 1.30
N GLU A 55 -13.91 -4.87 1.79
CA GLU A 55 -14.70 -3.80 2.38
C GLU A 55 -14.08 -3.32 3.68
N ASP A 56 -13.62 -4.24 4.51
CA ASP A 56 -12.97 -3.88 5.77
C ASP A 56 -11.63 -3.21 5.53
N LEU A 57 -10.91 -3.62 4.49
CA LEU A 57 -9.65 -2.97 4.13
C LEU A 57 -9.87 -1.51 3.74
N LEU A 58 -10.90 -1.25 2.93
CA LEU A 58 -11.21 0.12 2.54
C LEU A 58 -11.59 0.97 3.75
N ALA A 59 -12.45 0.44 4.61
CA ALA A 59 -12.89 1.16 5.81
C ALA A 59 -11.72 1.43 6.76
N ALA A 60 -10.88 0.44 6.99
CA ALA A 60 -9.72 0.59 7.87
C ALA A 60 -8.70 1.57 7.30
N THR A 61 -8.51 1.53 5.99
CA THR A 61 -7.59 2.45 5.32
C THR A 61 -8.06 3.90 5.45
N GLU A 62 -9.36 4.13 5.27
CA GLU A 62 -9.93 5.47 5.43
C GLU A 62 -9.79 5.96 6.88
N GLU A 63 -10.07 5.11 7.84
CA GLU A 63 -9.94 5.46 9.25
C GLU A 63 -8.50 5.80 9.62
N TYR A 64 -7.55 4.98 9.18
CA TYR A 64 -6.14 5.21 9.48
C TYR A 64 -5.63 6.47 8.79
N ARG A 65 -6.03 6.70 7.54
CA ARG A 65 -5.68 7.91 6.81
C ARG A 65 -6.12 9.16 7.59
N GLN A 66 -7.35 9.16 8.08
CA GLN A 66 -7.89 10.27 8.86
C GLN A 66 -7.14 10.44 10.19
N THR A 67 -6.88 9.34 10.87
CA THR A 67 -6.14 9.36 12.14
C THR A 67 -4.76 9.98 11.98
N ARG A 68 -4.09 9.69 10.87
CA ARG A 68 -2.75 10.23 10.62
C ARG A 68 -2.78 11.61 9.97
N GLY A 69 -3.95 12.09 9.56
CA GLY A 69 -4.06 13.37 8.86
C GLY A 69 -3.42 13.35 7.48
N ALA A 70 -3.42 12.19 6.82
CA ALA A 70 -2.81 12.03 5.51
C ALA A 70 -3.80 12.36 4.39
N ASP A 71 -3.28 12.85 3.27
CA ASP A 71 -4.09 13.12 2.07
C ASP A 71 -4.42 11.82 1.35
N VAL A 72 -3.48 10.87 1.34
CA VAL A 72 -3.61 9.60 0.65
C VAL A 72 -3.52 8.45 1.64
N GLY A 73 -4.41 7.49 1.51
CA GLY A 73 -4.36 6.22 2.23
C GLY A 73 -4.23 5.09 1.24
N LEU A 74 -3.30 4.16 1.50
CA LEU A 74 -3.17 2.95 0.72
C LEU A 74 -3.24 1.75 1.66
N GLY A 75 -4.20 0.86 1.40
CA GLY A 75 -4.31 -0.41 2.11
C GLY A 75 -3.98 -1.54 1.17
N VAL A 76 -3.17 -2.50 1.62
CA VAL A 76 -2.75 -3.65 0.81
C VAL A 76 -2.93 -4.91 1.64
N ALA A 77 -3.60 -5.92 1.08
CA ALA A 77 -3.80 -7.19 1.77
C ALA A 77 -3.62 -8.34 0.79
N ILE A 78 -2.93 -9.39 1.23
CA ILE A 78 -2.76 -10.61 0.45
C ILE A 78 -3.75 -11.64 0.96
N HIS A 79 -4.64 -12.09 0.08
CA HIS A 79 -5.67 -13.09 0.38
C HIS A 79 -5.32 -14.42 -0.29
N PRO A 80 -5.16 -15.50 0.47
CA PRO A 80 -5.01 -16.82 -0.14
C PRO A 80 -6.35 -17.27 -0.72
N VAL A 81 -6.34 -17.74 -1.98
CA VAL A 81 -7.52 -18.26 -2.67
C VAL A 81 -7.11 -19.57 -3.33
N GLY A 82 -7.31 -20.69 -2.63
CA GLY A 82 -6.85 -21.99 -3.10
C GLY A 82 -5.34 -22.01 -3.29
N ALA A 83 -4.87 -22.39 -4.48
CA ALA A 83 -3.45 -22.40 -4.80
C ALA A 83 -2.93 -21.04 -5.25
N LYS A 84 -3.80 -20.04 -5.36
CA LYS A 84 -3.44 -18.70 -5.80
C LYS A 84 -3.58 -17.71 -4.65
N GLN A 85 -3.06 -16.51 -4.87
CA GLN A 85 -3.23 -15.44 -3.92
C GLN A 85 -3.72 -14.20 -4.66
N ASP A 86 -4.70 -13.53 -4.07
CA ASP A 86 -5.17 -12.25 -4.58
C ASP A 86 -4.59 -11.13 -3.74
N VAL A 87 -4.13 -10.08 -4.41
CA VAL A 87 -3.69 -8.87 -3.74
C VAL A 87 -4.81 -7.84 -3.87
N PHE A 88 -5.37 -7.46 -2.73
CA PHE A 88 -6.39 -6.41 -2.67
C PHE A 88 -5.75 -5.10 -2.26
N MET A 89 -6.17 -4.03 -2.91
CA MET A 89 -5.71 -2.69 -2.56
C MET A 89 -6.89 -1.75 -2.43
N ALA A 90 -6.80 -0.88 -1.43
CA ALA A 90 -7.72 0.25 -1.25
C ALA A 90 -6.90 1.52 -1.37
N LEU A 91 -7.28 2.41 -2.26
CA LEU A 91 -6.59 3.67 -2.48
C LEU A 91 -7.56 4.82 -2.27
N ILE A 92 -7.21 5.71 -1.36
CA ILE A 92 -8.03 6.89 -1.05
C ILE A 92 -7.16 8.11 -1.29
N THR A 93 -7.63 9.02 -2.11
CA THR A 93 -6.95 10.28 -2.41
C THR A 93 -7.94 11.43 -2.25
N PRO A 94 -7.47 12.68 -2.29
CA PRO A 94 -8.40 13.81 -2.32
C PRO A 94 -9.37 13.78 -3.50
N GLU A 95 -9.08 12.98 -4.54
CA GLU A 95 -9.91 12.90 -5.74
C GLU A 95 -10.91 11.74 -5.72
N GLY A 96 -10.84 10.87 -4.73
CA GLY A 96 -11.80 9.78 -4.63
C GLY A 96 -11.23 8.51 -4.03
N ARG A 97 -11.99 7.43 -4.19
CA ARG A 97 -11.65 6.10 -3.65
C ARG A 97 -11.63 5.08 -4.76
N GLN A 98 -10.69 4.14 -4.66
CA GLN A 98 -10.60 3.02 -5.59
C GLN A 98 -10.28 1.74 -4.83
N GLN A 99 -10.81 0.63 -5.33
CA GLN A 99 -10.45 -0.70 -4.85
C GLN A 99 -10.04 -1.52 -6.05
N PHE A 100 -8.93 -2.25 -5.92
CA PHE A 100 -8.55 -3.18 -6.98
C PHE A 100 -8.14 -4.53 -6.41
N LYS A 101 -8.27 -5.53 -7.28
CA LYS A 101 -7.80 -6.87 -7.00
C LYS A 101 -6.85 -7.27 -8.12
N ARG A 102 -5.69 -7.80 -7.74
CA ARG A 102 -4.71 -8.32 -8.69
C ARG A 102 -4.43 -9.77 -8.34
N PRO A 103 -4.81 -10.72 -9.20
CA PRO A 103 -4.48 -12.13 -8.95
C PRO A 103 -2.98 -12.35 -9.12
N TYR A 104 -2.42 -13.15 -8.21
CA TYR A 104 -1.02 -13.55 -8.28
C TYR A 104 -0.96 -15.06 -8.39
N GLY A 105 -0.42 -15.57 -9.50
CA GLY A 105 -0.36 -17.00 -9.77
C GLY A 105 1.00 -17.63 -9.60
N GLY A 106 2.00 -16.89 -9.16
CA GLY A 106 3.34 -17.40 -8.93
C GLY A 106 3.50 -18.12 -7.60
N PRO A 107 4.75 -18.49 -7.23
CA PRO A 107 5.00 -19.13 -5.95
C PRO A 107 4.55 -18.25 -4.79
N PRO A 108 3.85 -18.82 -3.79
CA PRO A 108 3.29 -18.02 -2.69
C PRO A 108 4.33 -17.24 -1.91
N GLU A 109 5.56 -17.75 -1.80
CA GLU A 109 6.63 -17.08 -1.06
C GLU A 109 7.06 -15.76 -1.70
N TYR A 110 6.74 -15.55 -2.98
CA TYR A 110 7.08 -14.30 -3.66
C TYR A 110 5.92 -13.30 -3.73
N ALA A 111 4.75 -13.68 -3.23
CA ALA A 111 3.59 -12.80 -3.26
C ALA A 111 3.82 -11.48 -2.49
N PRO A 112 4.45 -11.49 -1.30
CA PRO A 112 4.71 -10.23 -0.60
C PRO A 112 5.58 -9.26 -1.39
N ARG A 113 6.60 -9.75 -2.06
CA ARG A 113 7.49 -8.93 -2.87
C ARG A 113 6.76 -8.36 -4.09
N TRP A 114 5.94 -9.18 -4.72
CA TRP A 114 5.14 -8.75 -5.85
C TRP A 114 4.14 -7.67 -5.43
N ALA A 115 3.48 -7.87 -4.28
CA ALA A 115 2.54 -6.90 -3.73
C ALA A 115 3.23 -5.57 -3.37
N LEU A 116 4.44 -5.66 -2.82
CA LEU A 116 5.26 -4.50 -2.50
C LEU A 116 5.54 -3.66 -3.75
N HIS A 117 6.00 -4.30 -4.82
CA HIS A 117 6.33 -3.59 -6.05
C HIS A 117 5.09 -2.97 -6.70
N HIS A 118 3.96 -3.68 -6.69
CA HIS A 118 2.71 -3.14 -7.21
C HIS A 118 2.23 -1.94 -6.40
N SER A 119 2.38 -2.00 -5.08
CA SER A 119 1.99 -0.90 -4.20
C SER A 119 2.80 0.35 -4.49
N LEU A 120 4.11 0.20 -4.64
CA LEU A 120 4.97 1.34 -4.97
C LEU A 120 4.65 1.90 -6.35
N ASP A 121 4.30 1.04 -7.30
CA ASP A 121 3.91 1.47 -8.64
C ASP A 121 2.60 2.27 -8.62
N VAL A 122 1.63 1.85 -7.79
CA VAL A 122 0.38 2.58 -7.62
C VAL A 122 0.66 3.99 -7.08
N ILE A 123 1.52 4.10 -6.06
CA ILE A 123 1.87 5.40 -5.49
C ILE A 123 2.59 6.27 -6.53
N ARG A 124 3.51 5.69 -7.28
CA ARG A 124 4.28 6.41 -8.29
C ARG A 124 3.40 7.04 -9.36
N LYS A 125 2.28 6.40 -9.68
CA LYS A 125 1.37 6.86 -10.74
C LYS A 125 0.35 7.89 -10.28
N LEU A 126 0.35 8.23 -9.01
CA LEU A 126 -0.51 9.30 -8.50
C LEU A 126 0.05 10.67 -8.94
#